data_6a552d6182e3842d3b0e404f66da59e0
#
_entry.id   6a552d6182e3842d3b0e404f66da59e0
#
_cell.length_a   1.000
_cell.length_b   1.000
_cell.length_c   1.000
_cell.angle_alpha   90.00
_cell.angle_beta   90.00
_cell.angle_gamma   90.00
#
_symmetry.space_group_name_H-M   'P 1'
#
loop_
_entity.id
_entity.type
_entity.pdbx_description
1 polymer ?
#
loop_
_entity_poly.entity_id
_entity_poly.type
_entity_poly.pdbx_seq_one_letter_code
_entity_poly.pdbx_strand_id
1 'polypeptide(L)'
;MRSATIKFLFIISLFIIYSSHLQAQDTTFKEGGQNFTLTDAIVRNHFDYKEILKRIKEDTSFYKAFKTLRTIGYSSYNHIEMKDKNEKVVATLNSKTKQTRKDNCRSMEVLEEQVTGNLRDAQGNYNYVTPSLYASLFFTKGTICGETNIVKGKVREIRGTGIDKAKEQLKMLFFNPGKKIPGIPFIGDKLDLYDDAAHELYDYKLDYVDYHGQLVYVFDVQPKQDLGFFDKNRIVVDQMITWFNPKTLEVLGRNYSLSYKAGVYDFNVQMEVEMTYFGGVLVPKILRYKGNWDVVFKKRERGLFTATLFDFKAAE
;
A
#
# COMPACT_ATOMS: atom_id res chain seq x y z
N MET A 1 -62.22 -31.96 8.18
CA MET A 1 -61.13 -31.15 8.69
C MET A 1 -59.73 -31.67 8.33
N ARG A 2 -59.47 -32.97 8.14
CA ARG A 2 -58.12 -33.50 7.78
C ARG A 2 -57.61 -33.17 6.36
N SER A 3 -58.51 -32.92 5.38
CA SER A 3 -58.10 -32.66 3.99
C SER A 3 -57.58 -31.23 3.73
N ALA A 4 -58.03 -30.23 4.49
CA ALA A 4 -57.63 -28.84 4.34
C ALA A 4 -56.23 -28.57 4.93
N THR A 5 -55.88 -29.24 6.02
CA THR A 5 -54.56 -29.12 6.69
C THR A 5 -53.43 -29.73 5.85
N ILE A 6 -53.70 -30.82 5.11
CA ILE A 6 -52.71 -31.46 4.24
C ILE A 6 -52.41 -30.58 3.01
N LYS A 7 -53.40 -29.91 2.43
CA LYS A 7 -53.19 -28.98 1.30
C LYS A 7 -52.44 -27.73 1.72
N PHE A 8 -52.66 -27.24 2.93
CA PHE A 8 -51.92 -26.06 3.45
C PHE A 8 -50.45 -26.36 3.75
N LEU A 9 -50.15 -27.55 4.29
CA LEU A 9 -48.78 -28.01 4.49
C LEU A 9 -48.03 -28.24 3.17
N PHE A 10 -48.70 -28.68 2.10
CA PHE A 10 -48.12 -28.88 0.79
C PHE A 10 -47.76 -27.53 0.11
N ILE A 11 -48.60 -26.49 0.30
CA ILE A 11 -48.35 -25.14 -0.23
C ILE A 11 -47.18 -24.48 0.51
N ILE A 12 -47.04 -24.65 1.83
CA ILE A 12 -45.91 -24.13 2.60
C ILE A 12 -44.62 -24.85 2.23
N SER A 13 -44.65 -26.16 1.99
CA SER A 13 -43.50 -26.94 1.51
C SER A 13 -43.03 -26.50 0.12
N LEU A 14 -43.96 -26.13 -0.78
CA LEU A 14 -43.62 -25.63 -2.12
C LEU A 14 -42.98 -24.23 -2.06
N PHE A 15 -43.38 -23.39 -1.09
CA PHE A 15 -42.78 -22.06 -0.92
C PHE A 15 -41.37 -22.11 -0.33
N ILE A 16 -41.01 -23.12 0.45
CA ILE A 16 -39.68 -23.31 1.02
C ILE A 16 -38.67 -23.82 -0.05
N ILE A 17 -39.14 -24.55 -1.08
CA ILE A 17 -38.29 -25.05 -2.17
C ILE A 17 -37.97 -23.95 -3.18
N TYR A 18 -38.75 -22.86 -3.25
CA TYR A 18 -38.50 -21.70 -4.12
C TYR A 18 -37.67 -20.57 -3.48
N SER A 19 -37.07 -20.78 -2.31
CA SER A 19 -35.94 -19.96 -1.89
C SER A 19 -34.72 -20.35 -2.74
N SER A 20 -34.80 -20.07 -4.05
CA SER A 20 -33.64 -20.04 -4.90
C SER A 20 -32.58 -19.16 -4.19
N HIS A 21 -31.49 -19.76 -3.80
CA HIS A 21 -30.30 -19.02 -3.41
C HIS A 21 -29.96 -18.09 -4.56
N LEU A 22 -30.33 -16.82 -4.44
CA LEU A 22 -29.77 -15.76 -5.26
C LEU A 22 -28.30 -15.70 -4.90
N GLN A 23 -27.50 -16.58 -5.50
CA GLN A 23 -26.06 -16.44 -5.47
C GLN A 23 -25.75 -15.19 -6.31
N ALA A 24 -25.23 -14.19 -5.65
CA ALA A 24 -24.63 -13.05 -6.32
C ALA A 24 -23.57 -13.61 -7.27
N GLN A 25 -23.73 -13.41 -8.58
CA GLN A 25 -22.77 -13.87 -9.57
C GLN A 25 -21.82 -12.72 -9.89
N ASP A 26 -20.54 -12.92 -9.54
CA ASP A 26 -19.48 -12.07 -10.02
C ASP A 26 -19.37 -12.20 -11.56
N THR A 27 -19.19 -11.09 -12.26
CA THR A 27 -19.05 -11.06 -13.72
C THR A 27 -17.59 -10.91 -14.08
N THR A 28 -17.03 -11.84 -14.84
CA THR A 28 -15.66 -11.75 -15.36
C THR A 28 -15.66 -11.26 -16.80
N PHE A 29 -14.79 -10.32 -17.12
CA PHE A 29 -14.59 -9.79 -18.47
C PHE A 29 -13.10 -9.56 -18.75
N LYS A 30 -12.75 -9.36 -20.04
CA LYS A 30 -11.38 -9.04 -20.47
C LYS A 30 -11.29 -7.59 -20.92
N GLU A 31 -10.29 -6.86 -20.39
CA GLU A 31 -9.94 -5.51 -20.80
C GLU A 31 -8.43 -5.40 -20.94
N GLY A 32 -7.93 -5.00 -22.11
CA GLY A 32 -6.49 -4.90 -22.38
C GLY A 32 -5.73 -6.21 -22.15
N GLY A 33 -6.36 -7.37 -22.41
CA GLY A 33 -5.80 -8.70 -22.15
C GLY A 33 -5.93 -9.22 -20.72
N GLN A 34 -6.29 -8.38 -19.77
CA GLN A 34 -6.49 -8.74 -18.34
C GLN A 34 -7.88 -9.30 -18.08
N ASN A 35 -7.97 -10.33 -17.23
CA ASN A 35 -9.24 -10.79 -16.69
C ASN A 35 -9.58 -9.97 -15.44
N PHE A 36 -10.73 -9.33 -15.46
CA PHE A 36 -11.27 -8.60 -14.32
C PHE A 36 -12.55 -9.26 -13.85
N THR A 37 -12.68 -9.39 -12.53
CA THR A 37 -13.92 -9.82 -11.89
C THR A 37 -14.60 -8.61 -11.28
N LEU A 38 -15.84 -8.33 -11.71
CA LEU A 38 -16.73 -7.34 -11.09
C LEU A 38 -17.65 -8.06 -10.14
N THR A 39 -17.76 -7.59 -8.92
CA THR A 39 -18.78 -8.12 -8.00
C THR A 39 -20.16 -7.67 -8.43
N ASP A 40 -21.15 -8.39 -7.94
CA ASP A 40 -22.55 -8.09 -8.17
C ASP A 40 -22.92 -6.63 -7.75
N ALA A 41 -22.27 -6.09 -6.72
CA ALA A 41 -22.48 -4.71 -6.29
C ALA A 41 -22.08 -3.68 -7.40
N ILE A 42 -21.01 -3.93 -8.13
CA ILE A 42 -20.58 -3.08 -9.26
C ILE A 42 -21.54 -3.25 -10.45
N VAL A 43 -21.90 -4.50 -10.79
CA VAL A 43 -22.77 -4.82 -11.93
C VAL A 43 -24.17 -4.22 -11.74
N ARG A 44 -24.77 -4.38 -10.57
CA ARG A 44 -26.12 -3.87 -10.28
C ARG A 44 -26.22 -2.34 -10.29
N ASN A 45 -25.17 -1.64 -9.93
CA ASN A 45 -25.16 -0.18 -9.90
C ASN A 45 -24.77 0.47 -11.24
N HIS A 46 -24.58 -0.32 -12.30
CA HIS A 46 -24.23 0.17 -13.65
C HIS A 46 -23.05 1.13 -13.69
N PHE A 47 -22.02 0.90 -12.86
CA PHE A 47 -20.82 1.74 -12.85
C PHE A 47 -20.04 1.61 -14.17
N ASP A 48 -19.47 2.72 -14.65
CA ASP A 48 -18.50 2.70 -15.74
C ASP A 48 -17.16 2.14 -15.24
N TYR A 49 -17.08 0.80 -15.17
CA TYR A 49 -15.92 0.10 -14.67
C TYR A 49 -14.67 0.31 -15.56
N LYS A 50 -14.83 0.58 -16.85
CA LYS A 50 -13.70 0.82 -17.78
C LYS A 50 -12.99 2.11 -17.43
N GLU A 51 -13.73 3.18 -17.19
CA GLU A 51 -13.17 4.46 -16.77
C GLU A 51 -12.52 4.32 -15.36
N ILE A 52 -13.15 3.59 -14.45
CA ILE A 52 -12.59 3.31 -13.11
C ILE A 52 -11.25 2.59 -13.23
N LEU A 53 -11.18 1.50 -14.00
CA LEU A 53 -9.93 0.74 -14.19
C LEU A 53 -8.83 1.56 -14.84
N LYS A 54 -9.16 2.37 -15.85
CA LYS A 54 -8.21 3.30 -16.47
C LYS A 54 -7.62 4.25 -15.44
N ARG A 55 -8.46 4.88 -14.63
CA ARG A 55 -8.03 5.82 -13.59
C ARG A 55 -7.23 5.14 -12.47
N ILE A 56 -7.54 3.90 -12.12
CA ILE A 56 -6.74 3.10 -11.18
C ILE A 56 -5.32 2.87 -11.72
N LYS A 57 -5.20 2.51 -13.01
CA LYS A 57 -3.89 2.32 -13.65
C LYS A 57 -3.07 3.63 -13.69
N GLU A 58 -3.72 4.76 -13.87
CA GLU A 58 -3.11 6.09 -13.97
C GLU A 58 -2.96 6.79 -12.62
N ASP A 59 -3.41 6.19 -11.50
CA ASP A 59 -3.43 6.82 -10.19
C ASP A 59 -2.06 7.32 -9.76
N THR A 60 -2.04 8.55 -9.29
CA THR A 60 -0.90 9.22 -8.65
C THR A 60 -1.24 9.81 -7.29
N SER A 61 -2.51 9.68 -6.86
CA SER A 61 -3.02 10.30 -5.63
C SER A 61 -2.31 9.77 -4.39
N PHE A 62 -2.01 8.46 -4.37
CA PHE A 62 -1.26 7.82 -3.30
C PHE A 62 0.12 8.47 -3.10
N TYR A 63 0.91 8.61 -4.15
CA TYR A 63 2.22 9.25 -4.06
C TYR A 63 2.11 10.76 -3.77
N LYS A 64 1.13 11.43 -4.37
CA LYS A 64 0.85 12.84 -4.14
C LYS A 64 0.55 13.13 -2.67
N ALA A 65 -0.19 12.25 -1.98
CA ALA A 65 -0.50 12.38 -0.56
C ALA A 65 0.78 12.43 0.31
N PHE A 66 1.76 11.56 0.04
CA PHE A 66 3.06 11.62 0.73
C PHE A 66 3.86 12.89 0.40
N LYS A 67 3.77 13.39 -0.82
CA LYS A 67 4.39 14.67 -1.18
C LYS A 67 3.70 15.84 -0.48
N THR A 68 2.39 15.76 -0.25
CA THR A 68 1.63 16.79 0.47
C THR A 68 2.13 16.96 1.90
N LEU A 69 2.57 15.89 2.57
CA LEU A 69 3.20 15.99 3.90
C LEU A 69 4.40 16.97 3.93
N ARG A 70 5.09 17.16 2.82
CA ARG A 70 6.23 18.07 2.73
C ARG A 70 5.83 19.54 2.63
N THR A 71 4.54 19.80 2.41
CA THR A 71 4.01 21.14 2.19
C THR A 71 3.11 21.65 3.32
N ILE A 72 2.95 20.87 4.37
CA ILE A 72 2.10 21.17 5.53
C ILE A 72 2.84 20.92 6.85
N GLY A 73 2.31 21.45 7.95
CA GLY A 73 2.71 21.07 9.31
C GLY A 73 1.93 19.85 9.78
N TYR A 74 2.53 19.03 10.64
CA TYR A 74 1.87 17.90 11.32
C TYR A 74 2.68 17.42 12.51
N SER A 75 2.04 16.68 13.41
CA SER A 75 2.68 15.92 14.47
C SER A 75 2.68 14.42 14.10
N SER A 76 3.64 13.66 14.59
CA SER A 76 3.62 12.19 14.42
C SER A 76 4.13 11.45 15.64
N TYR A 77 3.50 10.32 15.94
CA TYR A 77 4.07 9.24 16.75
C TYR A 77 4.75 8.24 15.83
N ASN A 78 6.00 7.90 16.16
CA ASN A 78 6.83 7.02 15.36
C ASN A 78 7.33 5.89 16.24
N HIS A 79 7.14 4.66 15.79
CA HIS A 79 7.67 3.46 16.43
C HIS A 79 8.45 2.65 15.41
N ILE A 80 9.69 2.28 15.73
CA ILE A 80 10.54 1.40 14.93
C ILE A 80 11.06 0.30 15.83
N GLU A 81 11.04 -0.92 15.34
CA GLU A 81 11.53 -2.10 16.03
C GLU A 81 12.39 -2.93 15.10
N MET A 82 13.59 -3.27 15.53
CA MET A 82 14.50 -4.19 14.82
C MET A 82 14.61 -5.48 15.59
N LYS A 83 14.59 -6.61 14.86
CA LYS A 83 14.63 -7.96 15.41
C LYS A 83 15.83 -8.75 14.91
N ASP A 84 16.29 -9.68 15.74
CA ASP A 84 17.29 -10.67 15.35
C ASP A 84 16.66 -11.86 14.58
N LYS A 85 17.48 -12.85 14.27
CA LYS A 85 17.03 -14.07 13.57
C LYS A 85 16.02 -14.92 14.34
N ASN A 86 15.91 -14.74 15.65
CA ASN A 86 14.99 -15.45 16.56
C ASN A 86 13.75 -14.61 16.88
N GLU A 87 13.48 -13.54 16.13
CA GLU A 87 12.38 -12.58 16.32
C GLU A 87 12.46 -11.80 17.65
N LYS A 88 13.61 -11.84 18.34
CA LYS A 88 13.85 -11.05 19.55
C LYS A 88 14.16 -9.60 19.16
N VAL A 89 13.51 -8.66 19.85
CA VAL A 89 13.77 -7.22 19.68
C VAL A 89 15.19 -6.89 20.14
N VAL A 90 15.96 -6.24 19.29
CA VAL A 90 17.37 -5.87 19.54
C VAL A 90 17.61 -4.36 19.51
N ALA A 91 16.71 -3.60 18.92
CA ALA A 91 16.76 -2.14 18.92
C ALA A 91 15.38 -1.55 18.69
N THR A 92 15.07 -0.42 19.33
CA THR A 92 13.81 0.31 19.15
C THR A 92 14.04 1.81 19.07
N LEU A 93 13.10 2.50 18.41
CA LEU A 93 12.90 3.94 18.48
C LEU A 93 11.42 4.20 18.75
N ASN A 94 11.13 4.96 19.79
CA ASN A 94 9.82 5.58 20.00
C ASN A 94 10.04 7.09 20.01
N SER A 95 9.31 7.83 19.20
CA SER A 95 9.43 9.28 19.18
C SER A 95 8.12 9.98 18.87
N LYS A 96 8.01 11.20 19.37
CA LYS A 96 7.00 12.17 18.97
C LYS A 96 7.69 13.32 18.28
N THR A 97 7.28 13.63 17.07
CA THR A 97 7.86 14.70 16.28
C THR A 97 6.80 15.70 15.84
N LYS A 98 7.21 16.94 15.58
CA LYS A 98 6.36 18.00 15.07
C LYS A 98 7.06 18.69 13.90
N GLN A 99 6.47 18.60 12.71
CA GLN A 99 6.89 19.36 11.55
C GLN A 99 6.14 20.68 11.48
N THR A 100 6.88 21.77 11.25
CA THR A 100 6.33 23.09 10.92
C THR A 100 6.61 23.44 9.47
N ARG A 101 5.71 24.21 8.85
CA ARG A 101 5.88 24.72 7.50
C ARG A 101 5.65 26.23 7.52
N LYS A 102 6.69 27.00 7.24
CA LYS A 102 6.67 28.45 7.22
C LYS A 102 7.56 28.97 6.07
N ASP A 103 7.14 30.02 5.41
CA ASP A 103 7.91 30.69 4.33
C ASP A 103 8.44 29.71 3.27
N ASN A 104 7.58 28.78 2.84
CA ASN A 104 7.93 27.72 1.88
C ASN A 104 9.06 26.77 2.34
N CYS A 105 9.39 26.76 3.64
CA CYS A 105 10.38 25.90 4.26
C CYS A 105 9.72 25.01 5.32
N ARG A 106 10.21 23.78 5.47
CA ARG A 106 9.82 22.90 6.56
C ARG A 106 11.01 22.60 7.47
N SER A 107 10.71 22.46 8.74
CA SER A 107 11.62 21.96 9.76
C SER A 107 10.88 20.99 10.68
N MET A 108 11.60 20.19 11.42
CA MET A 108 11.01 19.21 12.34
C MET A 108 11.71 19.28 13.70
N GLU A 109 10.90 19.32 14.73
CA GLU A 109 11.32 19.20 16.12
C GLU A 109 11.02 17.79 16.61
N VAL A 110 11.96 17.21 17.36
CA VAL A 110 11.76 15.97 18.12
C VAL A 110 11.32 16.37 19.52
N LEU A 111 10.04 16.15 19.83
CA LEU A 111 9.46 16.51 21.13
C LEU A 111 9.83 15.48 22.21
N GLU A 112 9.82 14.20 21.82
CA GLU A 112 10.13 13.07 22.69
C GLU A 112 10.86 12.02 21.85
N GLU A 113 11.91 11.43 22.41
CA GLU A 113 12.61 10.30 21.79
C GLU A 113 13.13 9.32 22.85
N GLN A 114 12.86 8.05 22.63
CA GLN A 114 13.40 6.95 23.41
C GLN A 114 14.00 5.92 22.44
N VAL A 115 15.29 5.65 22.58
CA VAL A 115 16.03 4.69 21.79
C VAL A 115 16.56 3.58 22.67
N THR A 116 16.43 2.34 22.26
CA THR A 116 17.03 1.19 22.94
C THR A 116 17.88 0.37 21.98
N GLY A 117 18.83 -0.36 22.54
CA GLY A 117 19.71 -1.25 21.76
C GLY A 117 20.64 -0.51 20.81
N ASN A 118 21.16 -1.25 19.82
CA ASN A 118 22.17 -0.73 18.89
C ASN A 118 21.52 -0.15 17.62
N LEU A 119 20.61 0.84 17.78
CA LEU A 119 19.92 1.45 16.64
C LEU A 119 20.80 2.44 15.86
N ARG A 120 21.65 3.20 16.59
CA ARG A 120 22.53 4.22 16.02
C ARG A 120 23.98 3.99 16.45
N ASP A 121 24.90 4.42 15.61
CA ASP A 121 26.33 4.50 15.94
C ASP A 121 26.67 5.73 16.80
N ALA A 122 27.94 5.87 17.19
CA ALA A 122 28.42 7.00 17.99
C ALA A 122 28.30 8.36 17.28
N GLN A 123 28.17 8.37 15.95
CA GLN A 123 27.98 9.55 15.12
C GLN A 123 26.48 9.86 14.89
N GLY A 124 25.56 9.03 15.44
CA GLY A 124 24.12 9.19 15.31
C GLY A 124 23.53 8.63 14.02
N ASN A 125 24.32 7.93 13.20
CA ASN A 125 23.80 7.27 12.00
C ASN A 125 23.08 5.97 12.35
N TYR A 126 22.06 5.60 11.58
CA TYR A 126 21.37 4.35 11.79
C TYR A 126 22.23 3.15 11.38
N ASN A 127 22.32 2.15 12.26
CA ASN A 127 23.03 0.89 12.00
C ASN A 127 22.27 -0.04 11.06
N TYR A 128 20.98 0.22 10.83
CA TYR A 128 20.08 -0.56 9.98
C TYR A 128 19.54 0.29 8.82
N VAL A 129 19.25 -0.36 7.70
CA VAL A 129 18.69 0.31 6.52
C VAL A 129 17.20 0.67 6.74
N THR A 130 16.42 -0.19 7.39
CA THR A 130 15.00 0.06 7.67
C THR A 130 14.75 1.37 8.42
N PRO A 131 15.35 1.67 9.58
CA PRO A 131 15.18 2.96 10.23
C PRO A 131 15.79 4.12 9.45
N SER A 132 16.88 3.90 8.71
CA SER A 132 17.44 4.91 7.81
C SER A 132 16.49 5.28 6.67
N LEU A 133 15.81 4.29 6.10
CA LEU A 133 14.76 4.50 5.10
C LEU A 133 13.60 5.28 5.71
N TYR A 134 13.09 4.85 6.86
CA TYR A 134 12.02 5.52 7.59
C TYR A 134 12.34 7.01 7.82
N ALA A 135 13.50 7.29 8.39
CA ALA A 135 13.94 8.66 8.65
C ALA A 135 13.99 9.50 7.37
N SER A 136 14.44 8.92 6.25
CA SER A 136 14.49 9.62 4.96
C SER A 136 13.11 9.94 4.36
N LEU A 137 12.07 9.23 4.79
CA LEU A 137 10.69 9.44 4.34
C LEU A 137 9.94 10.43 5.20
N PHE A 138 10.10 10.34 6.52
CA PHE A 138 9.23 11.00 7.50
C PHE A 138 9.94 12.02 8.39
N PHE A 139 11.26 11.99 8.51
CA PHE A 139 11.98 12.96 9.31
C PHE A 139 12.60 14.05 8.45
N THR A 140 12.61 15.26 8.98
CA THR A 140 13.26 16.42 8.36
C THR A 140 14.51 16.77 9.14
N LYS A 141 15.67 16.70 8.51
CA LYS A 141 16.92 17.14 9.10
C LYS A 141 17.19 18.59 8.69
N GLY A 142 17.30 19.49 9.68
CA GLY A 142 17.49 20.93 9.44
C GLY A 142 16.25 21.57 8.80
N THR A 143 16.47 22.55 7.94
CA THR A 143 15.44 23.28 7.23
C THR A 143 15.49 22.94 5.74
N ILE A 144 14.35 22.57 5.15
CA ILE A 144 14.24 22.21 3.73
C ILE A 144 13.20 23.12 3.07
N CYS A 145 13.60 23.82 2.01
CA CYS A 145 12.77 24.81 1.32
C CYS A 145 12.45 24.39 -0.13
N GLY A 146 11.42 25.01 -0.71
CA GLY A 146 11.08 24.90 -2.13
C GLY A 146 10.43 23.57 -2.54
N GLU A 147 10.03 22.71 -1.59
CA GLU A 147 9.34 21.48 -1.90
C GLU A 147 7.88 21.71 -2.27
N THR A 148 7.39 20.91 -3.22
CA THR A 148 6.01 20.95 -3.71
C THR A 148 5.38 19.56 -3.69
N ASN A 149 4.05 19.50 -3.73
CA ASN A 149 3.32 18.23 -3.86
C ASN A 149 3.03 17.83 -5.31
N ILE A 150 3.65 18.51 -6.29
CA ILE A 150 3.47 18.20 -7.71
C ILE A 150 4.12 16.86 -8.03
N VAL A 151 3.34 15.92 -8.57
CA VAL A 151 3.82 14.65 -9.11
C VAL A 151 4.04 14.84 -10.60
N LYS A 152 5.30 14.82 -11.04
CA LYS A 152 5.64 14.81 -12.47
C LYS A 152 5.52 13.37 -12.96
N GLY A 153 4.71 13.12 -13.98
CA GLY A 153 4.37 11.79 -14.50
C GLY A 153 5.52 10.99 -15.14
N LYS A 154 6.74 11.51 -15.14
CA LYS A 154 7.93 10.76 -15.59
C LYS A 154 8.57 10.07 -14.41
N VAL A 155 8.79 8.77 -14.52
CA VAL A 155 9.63 7.99 -13.61
C VAL A 155 10.98 8.68 -13.49
N ARG A 156 11.31 9.15 -12.30
CA ARG A 156 12.60 9.82 -12.05
C ARG A 156 13.70 8.75 -12.20
N GLU A 157 14.66 9.00 -13.06
CA GLU A 157 15.86 8.16 -13.09
C GLU A 157 16.47 8.10 -11.68
N ILE A 158 16.69 6.89 -11.19
CA ILE A 158 17.31 6.67 -9.90
C ILE A 158 18.80 6.96 -10.08
N ARG A 159 19.24 8.12 -9.58
CA ARG A 159 20.64 8.53 -9.57
C ARG A 159 21.28 8.07 -8.27
N GLY A 160 22.55 7.71 -8.33
CA GLY A 160 23.35 7.26 -7.19
C GLY A 160 23.98 5.89 -7.42
N THR A 161 24.85 5.49 -6.51
CA THR A 161 25.53 4.18 -6.52
C THR A 161 25.35 3.49 -5.17
N GLY A 162 25.48 2.17 -5.13
CA GLY A 162 25.48 1.40 -3.90
C GLY A 162 24.20 1.57 -3.05
N ILE A 163 24.37 1.86 -1.76
CA ILE A 163 23.30 1.91 -0.76
C ILE A 163 22.28 3.02 -1.04
N ASP A 164 22.72 4.18 -1.55
CA ASP A 164 21.81 5.29 -1.83
C ASP A 164 20.88 4.97 -3.00
N LYS A 165 21.39 4.28 -4.02
CA LYS A 165 20.57 3.76 -5.11
C LYS A 165 19.52 2.76 -4.59
N ALA A 166 19.95 1.83 -3.74
CA ALA A 166 19.03 0.85 -3.14
C ALA A 166 17.94 1.51 -2.28
N LYS A 167 18.27 2.56 -1.50
CA LYS A 167 17.28 3.34 -0.74
C LYS A 167 16.26 4.03 -1.65
N GLU A 168 16.69 4.63 -2.75
CA GLU A 168 15.76 5.29 -3.69
C GLU A 168 14.86 4.26 -4.38
N GLN A 169 15.38 3.07 -4.71
CA GLN A 169 14.59 1.97 -5.25
C GLN A 169 13.54 1.48 -4.25
N LEU A 170 13.91 1.33 -2.97
CA LEU A 170 12.98 0.96 -1.90
C LEU A 170 11.91 2.04 -1.67
N LYS A 171 12.24 3.32 -1.79
CA LYS A 171 11.24 4.40 -1.75
C LYS A 171 10.24 4.29 -2.89
N MET A 172 10.69 3.95 -4.09
CA MET A 172 9.77 3.75 -5.22
C MET A 172 8.86 2.55 -5.00
N LEU A 173 9.38 1.45 -4.46
CA LEU A 173 8.59 0.29 -4.08
C LEU A 173 7.52 0.66 -3.05
N PHE A 174 7.89 1.51 -2.08
CA PHE A 174 6.99 2.00 -1.05
C PHE A 174 5.88 2.90 -1.62
N PHE A 175 6.22 3.83 -2.52
CA PHE A 175 5.26 4.82 -3.03
C PHE A 175 4.48 4.36 -4.26
N ASN A 176 5.00 3.41 -5.03
CA ASN A 176 4.40 2.93 -6.27
C ASN A 176 4.38 1.39 -6.33
N PRO A 177 3.81 0.71 -5.31
CA PRO A 177 3.65 -0.73 -5.41
C PRO A 177 2.78 -1.07 -6.63
N GLY A 178 3.15 -2.12 -7.34
CA GLY A 178 2.42 -2.56 -8.54
C GLY A 178 2.78 -1.81 -9.83
N LYS A 179 3.81 -0.96 -9.83
CA LYS A 179 4.34 -0.31 -11.04
C LYS A 179 5.81 -0.67 -11.24
N LYS A 180 6.23 -0.74 -12.50
CA LYS A 180 7.62 -0.99 -12.90
C LYS A 180 8.59 -0.05 -12.18
N ILE A 181 9.66 -0.61 -11.60
CA ILE A 181 10.72 0.15 -10.98
C ILE A 181 12.01 0.00 -11.79
N PRO A 182 12.48 1.06 -12.45
CA PRO A 182 13.70 1.00 -13.24
C PRO A 182 14.94 0.68 -12.42
N GLY A 183 15.82 -0.13 -12.99
CA GLY A 183 17.16 -0.37 -12.45
C GLY A 183 17.23 -1.32 -11.25
N ILE A 184 16.13 -2.03 -10.93
CA ILE A 184 16.18 -3.21 -10.07
C ILE A 184 16.29 -4.44 -10.97
N PRO A 185 17.46 -5.09 -11.07
CA PRO A 185 17.63 -6.26 -11.92
C PRO A 185 16.66 -7.37 -11.50
N PHE A 186 16.10 -8.09 -12.49
CA PHE A 186 15.23 -9.27 -12.32
C PHE A 186 13.87 -9.04 -11.66
N ILE A 187 13.64 -7.94 -10.94
CA ILE A 187 12.41 -7.69 -10.18
C ILE A 187 11.63 -6.51 -10.76
N GLY A 188 12.31 -5.49 -11.30
CA GLY A 188 11.69 -4.23 -11.69
C GLY A 188 10.49 -4.36 -12.62
N ASP A 189 10.58 -5.27 -13.60
CA ASP A 189 9.50 -5.56 -14.54
C ASP A 189 8.40 -6.44 -13.90
N LYS A 190 8.76 -7.36 -13.01
CA LYS A 190 7.81 -8.24 -12.30
C LYS A 190 6.89 -7.50 -11.31
N LEU A 191 7.22 -6.27 -10.98
CA LEU A 191 6.40 -5.41 -10.14
C LEU A 191 5.29 -4.70 -10.90
N ASP A 192 5.33 -4.67 -12.24
CA ASP A 192 4.29 -4.03 -13.03
C ASP A 192 3.06 -4.93 -13.12
N LEU A 193 2.03 -4.60 -12.34
CA LEU A 193 0.75 -5.31 -12.33
C LEU A 193 -0.14 -4.99 -13.53
N TYR A 194 0.28 -4.09 -14.42
CA TYR A 194 -0.55 -3.59 -15.51
C TYR A 194 0.05 -3.85 -16.89
N ASP A 195 1.16 -4.58 -16.97
CA ASP A 195 1.74 -5.01 -18.26
C ASP A 195 1.09 -6.31 -18.76
N ASP A 196 1.36 -6.67 -20.01
CA ASP A 196 0.78 -7.86 -20.63
C ASP A 196 1.22 -9.16 -19.94
N ALA A 197 2.42 -9.21 -19.39
CA ALA A 197 2.93 -10.39 -18.69
C ALA A 197 2.25 -10.62 -17.33
N ALA A 198 1.78 -9.57 -16.68
CA ALA A 198 1.06 -9.68 -15.41
C ALA A 198 -0.33 -10.32 -15.59
N HIS A 199 -0.95 -10.22 -16.76
CA HIS A 199 -2.27 -10.80 -17.03
C HIS A 199 -2.32 -12.33 -16.90
N GLU A 200 -1.20 -12.97 -17.19
CA GLU A 200 -1.09 -14.42 -17.06
C GLU A 200 -0.96 -14.86 -15.61
N LEU A 201 -0.49 -13.97 -14.74
CA LEU A 201 -0.08 -14.27 -13.38
C LEU A 201 -1.08 -13.85 -12.31
N TYR A 202 -1.88 -12.81 -12.56
CA TYR A 202 -2.72 -12.19 -11.53
C TYR A 202 -4.21 -12.20 -11.89
N ASP A 203 -5.04 -12.29 -10.86
CA ASP A 203 -6.47 -12.02 -10.89
C ASP A 203 -6.73 -10.63 -10.32
N TYR A 204 -7.69 -9.93 -10.92
CA TYR A 204 -8.07 -8.56 -10.57
C TYR A 204 -9.55 -8.53 -10.22
N LYS A 205 -9.88 -8.01 -9.04
CA LYS A 205 -11.25 -7.91 -8.58
C LYS A 205 -11.59 -6.46 -8.22
N LEU A 206 -12.72 -5.96 -8.75
CA LEU A 206 -13.29 -4.67 -8.40
C LEU A 206 -14.60 -4.89 -7.66
N ASP A 207 -14.72 -4.26 -6.49
CA ASP A 207 -15.89 -4.36 -5.61
C ASP A 207 -16.29 -2.99 -5.08
N TYR A 208 -17.45 -2.91 -4.43
CA TYR A 208 -17.99 -1.71 -3.80
C TYR A 208 -18.43 -2.06 -2.38
N VAL A 209 -17.65 -1.64 -1.39
CA VAL A 209 -17.76 -2.11 0.00
C VAL A 209 -17.81 -0.95 0.99
N ASP A 210 -18.25 -1.21 2.21
CA ASP A 210 -18.05 -0.29 3.33
C ASP A 210 -16.59 -0.30 3.79
N TYR A 211 -16.03 0.89 3.94
CA TYR A 211 -14.69 1.13 4.47
C TYR A 211 -14.76 2.27 5.48
N HIS A 212 -14.66 1.93 6.77
CA HIS A 212 -14.77 2.88 7.88
C HIS A 212 -16.07 3.72 7.86
N GLY A 213 -17.21 3.11 7.51
CA GLY A 213 -18.52 3.73 7.50
C GLY A 213 -18.84 4.53 6.24
N GLN A 214 -18.05 4.41 5.19
CA GLN A 214 -18.36 4.95 3.87
C GLN A 214 -18.21 3.91 2.77
N LEU A 215 -19.09 3.97 1.78
CA LEU A 215 -18.99 3.11 0.60
C LEU A 215 -17.85 3.56 -0.30
N VAL A 216 -16.99 2.64 -0.72
CA VAL A 216 -15.79 2.87 -1.52
C VAL A 216 -15.62 1.81 -2.59
N TYR A 217 -14.90 2.11 -3.67
CA TYR A 217 -14.39 1.05 -4.54
C TYR A 217 -13.19 0.37 -3.88
N VAL A 218 -13.15 -0.95 -3.95
CA VAL A 218 -11.98 -1.75 -3.59
C VAL A 218 -11.47 -2.47 -4.83
N PHE A 219 -10.18 -2.35 -5.07
CA PHE A 219 -9.48 -3.04 -6.14
C PHE A 219 -8.47 -3.99 -5.50
N ASP A 220 -8.68 -5.30 -5.68
CA ASP A 220 -7.85 -6.37 -5.15
C ASP A 220 -7.13 -7.07 -6.29
N VAL A 221 -5.82 -7.24 -6.14
CA VAL A 221 -4.95 -7.93 -7.07
C VAL A 221 -4.25 -9.05 -6.33
N GLN A 222 -4.40 -10.28 -6.82
CA GLN A 222 -3.83 -11.48 -6.22
C GLN A 222 -3.25 -12.40 -7.31
N PRO A 223 -2.19 -13.18 -7.02
CA PRO A 223 -1.74 -14.23 -7.93
C PRO A 223 -2.84 -15.26 -8.16
N LYS A 224 -2.93 -15.76 -9.38
CA LYS A 224 -3.81 -16.88 -9.72
C LYS A 224 -3.44 -18.12 -8.92
N GLN A 225 -4.46 -18.91 -8.54
CA GLN A 225 -4.24 -20.10 -7.71
C GLN A 225 -3.57 -21.24 -8.48
N ASP A 226 -3.87 -21.37 -9.77
CA ASP A 226 -3.44 -22.52 -10.59
C ASP A 226 -2.13 -22.27 -11.36
N LEU A 227 -1.26 -21.42 -10.82
CA LEU A 227 0.04 -21.13 -11.44
C LEU A 227 0.98 -22.34 -11.38
N GLY A 228 1.63 -22.63 -12.50
CA GLY A 228 2.70 -23.60 -12.58
C GLY A 228 3.95 -23.19 -11.78
N PHE A 229 4.88 -24.11 -11.56
CA PHE A 229 6.11 -23.85 -10.80
C PHE A 229 6.94 -22.68 -11.35
N PHE A 230 7.06 -22.56 -12.67
CA PHE A 230 7.82 -21.46 -13.29
C PHE A 230 7.14 -20.11 -13.11
N ASP A 231 5.81 -20.05 -13.18
CA ASP A 231 5.05 -18.82 -13.04
C ASP A 231 5.01 -18.35 -11.58
N LYS A 232 4.94 -19.26 -10.62
CA LYS A 232 5.08 -18.93 -9.19
C LYS A 232 6.38 -18.20 -8.88
N ASN A 233 7.48 -18.52 -9.57
CA ASN A 233 8.77 -17.84 -9.43
C ASN A 233 8.81 -16.44 -10.06
N ARG A 234 7.78 -16.05 -10.82
CA ARG A 234 7.62 -14.71 -11.41
C ARG A 234 6.83 -13.78 -10.50
N ILE A 235 6.12 -14.32 -9.51
CA ILE A 235 5.32 -13.55 -8.57
C ILE A 235 6.24 -12.74 -7.64
N VAL A 236 5.92 -11.46 -7.49
CA VAL A 236 6.56 -10.54 -6.51
C VAL A 236 5.51 -9.86 -5.65
N VAL A 237 4.34 -9.59 -6.19
CA VAL A 237 3.21 -9.03 -5.46
C VAL A 237 2.34 -10.18 -4.97
N ASP A 238 2.36 -10.47 -3.67
CA ASP A 238 1.55 -11.54 -3.08
C ASP A 238 0.08 -11.11 -2.95
N GLN A 239 -0.15 -9.82 -2.70
CA GLN A 239 -1.47 -9.19 -2.70
C GLN A 239 -1.33 -7.67 -2.73
N MET A 240 -2.27 -7.00 -3.36
CA MET A 240 -2.45 -5.55 -3.24
C MET A 240 -3.93 -5.20 -3.22
N ILE A 241 -4.39 -4.64 -2.10
CA ILE A 241 -5.75 -4.14 -1.93
C ILE A 241 -5.68 -2.62 -1.85
N THR A 242 -6.49 -1.94 -2.66
CA THR A 242 -6.57 -0.47 -2.69
C THR A 242 -8.01 -0.02 -2.59
N TRP A 243 -8.29 0.89 -1.66
CA TRP A 243 -9.59 1.53 -1.48
C TRP A 243 -9.58 2.92 -2.10
N PHE A 244 -10.61 3.21 -2.91
CA PHE A 244 -10.71 4.46 -3.66
C PHE A 244 -11.98 5.22 -3.27
N ASN A 245 -11.87 6.53 -3.15
CA ASN A 245 -13.03 7.40 -3.03
C ASN A 245 -13.91 7.26 -4.28
N PRO A 246 -15.21 6.98 -4.16
CA PRO A 246 -16.06 6.70 -5.32
C PRO A 246 -16.31 7.94 -6.21
N LYS A 247 -16.09 9.16 -5.69
CA LYS A 247 -16.30 10.41 -6.43
C LYS A 247 -15.02 10.91 -7.09
N THR A 248 -13.89 10.88 -6.35
CA THR A 248 -12.62 11.46 -6.80
C THR A 248 -11.67 10.44 -7.37
N LEU A 249 -11.87 9.14 -7.05
CA LEU A 249 -10.98 8.02 -7.29
C LEU A 249 -9.57 8.22 -6.69
N GLU A 250 -9.47 9.04 -5.65
CA GLU A 250 -8.26 9.14 -4.84
C GLU A 250 -8.13 7.93 -3.90
N VAL A 251 -6.90 7.51 -3.64
CA VAL A 251 -6.61 6.34 -2.78
C VAL A 251 -6.82 6.69 -1.32
N LEU A 252 -7.84 6.09 -0.69
CA LEU A 252 -8.14 6.25 0.74
C LEU A 252 -7.33 5.32 1.63
N GLY A 253 -6.86 4.23 1.08
CA GLY A 253 -6.02 3.26 1.77
C GLY A 253 -5.41 2.28 0.79
N ARG A 254 -4.28 1.70 1.18
CA ARG A 254 -3.63 0.64 0.40
C ARG A 254 -2.88 -0.31 1.32
N ASN A 255 -3.19 -1.60 1.19
CA ASN A 255 -2.45 -2.69 1.81
C ASN A 255 -1.79 -3.51 0.71
N TYR A 256 -0.53 -3.85 0.91
CA TYR A 256 0.16 -4.73 -0.02
C TYR A 256 1.18 -5.62 0.69
N SER A 257 1.39 -6.79 0.13
CA SER A 257 2.46 -7.70 0.50
C SER A 257 3.27 -8.07 -0.73
N LEU A 258 4.58 -8.05 -0.57
CA LEU A 258 5.55 -8.34 -1.61
C LEU A 258 6.54 -9.35 -1.08
N SER A 259 6.81 -10.40 -1.83
CA SER A 259 7.86 -11.36 -1.51
C SER A 259 8.62 -11.78 -2.76
N TYR A 260 9.91 -12.04 -2.60
CA TYR A 260 10.73 -12.57 -3.66
C TYR A 260 11.94 -13.28 -3.10
N LYS A 261 12.28 -14.42 -3.71
CA LYS A 261 13.47 -15.19 -3.33
C LYS A 261 14.13 -15.76 -4.57
N ALA A 262 15.03 -14.99 -5.16
CA ALA A 262 15.89 -15.48 -6.23
C ALA A 262 17.18 -14.65 -6.34
N GLY A 263 18.31 -15.33 -6.55
CA GLY A 263 19.60 -14.68 -6.74
C GLY A 263 20.04 -13.88 -5.53
N VAL A 264 20.23 -12.59 -5.74
CA VAL A 264 20.71 -11.62 -4.72
C VAL A 264 19.59 -10.97 -3.92
N TYR A 265 18.35 -11.28 -4.22
CA TYR A 265 17.17 -10.71 -3.55
C TYR A 265 16.43 -11.78 -2.76
N ASP A 266 16.22 -11.54 -1.48
CA ASP A 266 15.38 -12.34 -0.60
C ASP A 266 14.67 -11.39 0.36
N PHE A 267 13.37 -11.14 0.11
CA PHE A 267 12.57 -10.25 0.93
C PHE A 267 11.13 -10.72 1.08
N ASN A 268 10.52 -10.31 2.18
CA ASN A 268 9.09 -10.33 2.44
C ASN A 268 8.72 -9.02 3.14
N VAL A 269 7.85 -8.24 2.52
CA VAL A 269 7.46 -6.89 2.96
C VAL A 269 5.95 -6.79 2.98
N GLN A 270 5.41 -6.30 4.07
CA GLN A 270 3.99 -5.97 4.22
C GLN A 270 3.85 -4.50 4.58
N MET A 271 2.88 -3.83 3.97
CA MET A 271 2.60 -2.44 4.16
C MET A 271 1.11 -2.18 4.22
N GLU A 272 0.71 -1.37 5.20
CA GLU A 272 -0.65 -0.84 5.33
C GLU A 272 -0.57 0.68 5.42
N VAL A 273 -1.37 1.36 4.63
CA VAL A 273 -1.47 2.82 4.63
C VAL A 273 -2.93 3.24 4.66
N GLU A 274 -3.29 4.01 5.66
CA GLU A 274 -4.57 4.68 5.76
C GLU A 274 -4.38 6.17 5.48
N MET A 275 -5.26 6.75 4.68
CA MET A 275 -5.26 8.16 4.33
C MET A 275 -6.35 8.93 5.06
N THR A 276 -6.22 10.25 5.09
CA THR A 276 -7.27 11.16 5.56
C THR A 276 -7.23 12.44 4.73
N TYR A 277 -8.28 13.24 4.83
CA TYR A 277 -8.31 14.57 4.21
C TYR A 277 -7.98 15.65 5.22
N PHE A 278 -7.16 16.60 4.80
CA PHE A 278 -6.88 17.85 5.52
C PHE A 278 -6.93 19.01 4.55
N GLY A 279 -7.80 20.00 4.81
CA GLY A 279 -7.98 21.17 3.92
C GLY A 279 -8.31 20.80 2.46
N GLY A 280 -9.06 19.72 2.24
CA GLY A 280 -9.43 19.24 0.91
C GLY A 280 -8.34 18.48 0.16
N VAL A 281 -7.15 18.25 0.75
CA VAL A 281 -6.08 17.45 0.18
C VAL A 281 -5.89 16.16 0.93
N LEU A 282 -5.53 15.09 0.21
CA LEU A 282 -5.27 13.78 0.77
C LEU A 282 -3.88 13.74 1.44
N VAL A 283 -3.80 13.15 2.63
CA VAL A 283 -2.55 12.96 3.39
C VAL A 283 -2.54 11.58 4.08
N PRO A 284 -1.38 10.95 4.27
CA PRO A 284 -1.26 9.74 5.09
C PRO A 284 -1.62 10.04 6.54
N LYS A 285 -2.36 9.12 7.16
CA LYS A 285 -2.75 9.17 8.59
C LYS A 285 -2.03 8.10 9.40
N ILE A 286 -2.07 6.87 8.93
CA ILE A 286 -1.46 5.73 9.61
C ILE A 286 -0.67 4.93 8.59
N LEU A 287 0.53 4.54 8.97
CA LEU A 287 1.38 3.63 8.20
C LEU A 287 1.86 2.51 9.11
N ARG A 288 1.78 1.28 8.63
CA ARG A 288 2.34 0.09 9.28
C ARG A 288 3.18 -0.66 8.26
N TYR A 289 4.40 -0.95 8.61
CA TYR A 289 5.35 -1.68 7.80
C TYR A 289 5.92 -2.85 8.59
N LYS A 290 6.04 -3.98 7.94
CA LYS A 290 6.80 -5.13 8.43
C LYS A 290 7.65 -5.65 7.27
N GLY A 291 8.96 -5.73 7.48
CA GLY A 291 9.90 -6.17 6.46
C GLY A 291 10.91 -7.18 7.00
N ASN A 292 11.16 -8.19 6.20
CA ASN A 292 12.22 -9.16 6.39
C ASN A 292 12.95 -9.26 5.05
N TRP A 293 14.16 -8.75 4.97
CA TRP A 293 14.89 -8.64 3.71
C TRP A 293 16.40 -8.73 3.87
N ASP A 294 17.02 -9.27 2.84
CA ASP A 294 18.45 -9.39 2.71
C ASP A 294 18.95 -8.32 1.74
N VAL A 295 19.88 -7.51 2.19
CA VAL A 295 20.52 -6.46 1.37
C VAL A 295 21.87 -6.96 0.97
N VAL A 296 22.17 -6.90 -0.31
CA VAL A 296 23.50 -7.21 -0.82
C VAL A 296 24.57 -6.44 -0.01
N PHE A 297 25.51 -7.18 0.58
CA PHE A 297 26.58 -6.67 1.46
C PHE A 297 26.18 -6.26 2.88
N LYS A 298 24.95 -6.54 3.36
CA LYS A 298 24.54 -6.34 4.76
C LYS A 298 23.91 -7.59 5.35
N LYS A 299 23.86 -7.67 6.67
CA LYS A 299 23.13 -8.74 7.36
C LYS A 299 21.63 -8.58 7.11
N ARG A 300 20.91 -9.69 6.98
CA ARG A 300 19.45 -9.73 6.89
C ARG A 300 18.81 -8.93 8.00
N GLU A 301 17.94 -8.01 7.60
CA GLU A 301 17.18 -7.16 8.51
C GLU A 301 15.75 -7.68 8.67
N ARG A 302 15.28 -7.67 9.91
CA ARG A 302 13.87 -7.84 10.29
C ARG A 302 13.45 -6.63 11.06
N GLY A 303 12.53 -5.87 10.52
CA GLY A 303 12.10 -4.62 11.12
C GLY A 303 10.62 -4.37 10.91
N LEU A 304 10.06 -3.62 11.82
CA LEU A 304 8.74 -3.03 11.65
C LEU A 304 8.82 -1.54 11.96
N PHE A 305 7.91 -0.79 11.37
CA PHE A 305 7.64 0.57 11.84
C PHE A 305 6.15 0.90 11.75
N THR A 306 5.74 1.80 12.63
CA THR A 306 4.42 2.44 12.60
C THR A 306 4.60 3.94 12.69
N ALA A 307 3.89 4.67 11.84
CA ALA A 307 3.73 6.12 11.94
C ALA A 307 2.25 6.44 12.09
N THR A 308 1.91 7.29 13.05
CA THR A 308 0.58 7.89 13.19
C THR A 308 0.73 9.39 13.08
N LEU A 309 0.12 9.99 12.05
CA LEU A 309 0.21 11.42 11.76
C LEU A 309 -1.09 12.11 12.17
N PHE A 310 -0.97 13.25 12.83
CA PHE A 310 -2.10 13.99 13.39
C PHE A 310 -1.75 15.49 13.53
N ASP A 311 -2.68 16.31 14.01
CA ASP A 311 -2.52 17.76 14.17
C ASP A 311 -2.01 18.46 12.90
N PHE A 312 -2.60 18.11 11.75
CA PHE A 312 -2.24 18.72 10.49
C PHE A 312 -2.53 20.22 10.52
N LYS A 313 -1.61 21.02 9.94
CA LYS A 313 -1.70 22.48 9.87
C LYS A 313 -1.35 22.96 8.47
N ALA A 314 -2.06 23.96 8.00
CA ALA A 314 -1.69 24.68 6.77
C ALA A 314 -0.31 25.33 6.95
N ALA A 315 0.36 25.62 5.83
CA ALA A 315 1.56 26.44 5.85
C ALA A 315 1.25 27.86 6.37
N GLU A 316 2.10 28.37 7.22
CA GLU A 316 2.09 29.76 7.70
C GLU A 316 2.81 30.65 6.69
#